data_af0ae534bebf757f6afda413077be8ea
#
_entry.id   af0ae534bebf757f6afda413077be8ea
#
_cell.length_a   1.000
_cell.length_b   1.000
_cell.length_c   1.000
_cell.angle_alpha   90.00
_cell.angle_beta   90.00
_cell.angle_gamma   90.00
#
_symmetry.space_group_name_H-M   'P 1'
#
loop_
_entity.id
_entity.type
_entity.pdbx_description
1 polymer ?
#
loop_
_entity_poly.entity_id
_entity_poly.type
_entity_poly.pdbx_seq_one_letter_code
_entity_poly.pdbx_strand_id
1 'polypeptide(L)'
;MIIDNFQIFILYFNYQLSIYEVYNIKSRQAEEFINHQEILDTLEYAQVNRNNRPLIESLIDKAALCQGLSHREAALLLECDEPGLVERIFHLAREIKQKFYGNRIVMFAPLYLSNYCVNGCVYCPYHAKNRTIPRKKLSQEEIRREVVALQDMGHKRLALEAGEDPRNNPIDYILESIRTIYSIHHKNGAIRRVNVNIAATTGENSR
;
A
#
# COMPACT_ATOMS: atom_id res chain seq x y z
N MET A 1 14.77 -4.51 -1.45
CA MET A 1 13.48 -4.88 -2.05
C MET A 1 13.22 -3.86 -3.15
N ILE A 2 13.45 -4.24 -4.39
CA ILE A 2 13.19 -3.41 -5.57
C ILE A 2 11.67 -3.38 -5.68
N ILE A 3 11.08 -2.23 -5.37
CA ILE A 3 9.65 -2.02 -5.67
C ILE A 3 9.58 -2.02 -7.18
N ASP A 4 8.91 -3.03 -7.73
CA ASP A 4 8.75 -3.21 -9.16
C ASP A 4 8.19 -1.92 -9.76
N ASN A 5 8.77 -1.42 -10.84
CA ASN A 5 8.34 -0.20 -11.53
C ASN A 5 6.85 -0.20 -11.87
N PHE A 6 6.26 -1.39 -11.91
CA PHE A 6 4.85 -1.63 -12.15
C PHE A 6 3.94 -1.26 -10.95
N GLN A 7 4.38 -1.46 -9.71
CA GLN A 7 3.62 -1.03 -8.51
C GLN A 7 3.57 0.49 -8.39
N ILE A 8 4.60 1.19 -8.86
CA ILE A 8 4.62 2.67 -8.87
C ILE A 8 3.61 3.21 -9.88
N PHE A 9 3.42 2.52 -11.02
CA PHE A 9 2.45 2.88 -12.04
C PHE A 9 1.01 2.84 -11.49
N ILE A 10 0.67 1.85 -10.68
CA ILE A 10 -0.66 1.70 -10.04
C ILE A 10 -0.90 2.74 -8.95
N LEU A 11 0.12 3.15 -8.20
CA LEU A 11 -0.02 4.11 -7.08
C LEU A 11 -0.29 5.56 -7.52
N TYR A 12 -0.11 5.90 -8.80
CA TYR A 12 -0.38 7.24 -9.35
C TYR A 12 -1.78 7.41 -9.95
N PHE A 13 -2.56 6.34 -10.00
CA PHE A 13 -3.93 6.45 -10.46
C PHE A 13 -4.82 7.06 -9.37
N ASN A 14 -5.20 8.33 -9.56
CA ASN A 14 -6.40 8.83 -8.93
C ASN A 14 -7.56 7.96 -9.42
N TYR A 15 -8.10 7.15 -8.52
CA TYR A 15 -9.31 6.39 -8.72
C TYR A 15 -10.45 7.38 -9.02
N GLN A 16 -10.63 7.72 -10.27
CA GLN A 16 -11.92 8.24 -10.69
C GLN A 16 -12.85 7.02 -10.74
N LEU A 17 -13.55 6.83 -9.63
CA LEU A 17 -14.69 5.94 -9.59
C LEU A 17 -15.58 6.28 -10.78
N SER A 18 -15.88 5.28 -11.59
CA SER A 18 -16.85 5.39 -12.66
C SER A 18 -18.10 6.09 -12.11
N ILE A 19 -18.55 7.13 -12.78
CA ILE A 19 -19.68 8.00 -12.39
C ILE A 19 -21.00 7.21 -12.24
N TYR A 20 -21.01 5.92 -12.54
CA TYR A 20 -22.21 5.10 -12.66
C TYR A 20 -22.51 4.18 -11.48
N GLU A 21 -21.62 4.03 -10.51
CA GLU A 21 -21.91 3.24 -9.32
C GLU A 21 -21.64 4.06 -8.05
N VAL A 22 -22.71 4.41 -7.36
CA VAL A 22 -22.63 5.08 -6.06
C VAL A 22 -22.31 4.02 -5.01
N TYR A 23 -21.02 3.78 -4.77
CA TYR A 23 -20.60 2.96 -3.65
C TYR A 23 -20.93 3.64 -2.34
N ASN A 24 -21.62 2.93 -1.45
CA ASN A 24 -21.83 3.42 -0.10
C ASN A 24 -20.58 3.19 0.76
N ILE A 25 -19.58 4.06 0.61
CA ILE A 25 -18.31 3.98 1.38
C ILE A 25 -18.50 4.07 2.89
N LYS A 26 -19.71 4.38 3.38
CA LYS A 26 -20.06 4.42 4.81
C LYS A 26 -20.68 3.10 5.29
N SER A 27 -21.02 2.20 4.39
CA SER A 27 -21.57 0.91 4.75
C SER A 27 -20.54 0.04 5.44
N ARG A 28 -21.04 -0.87 6.28
CA ARG A 28 -20.28 -1.97 6.88
C ARG A 28 -20.48 -3.29 6.13
N GLN A 29 -21.38 -3.31 5.14
CA GLN A 29 -21.66 -4.47 4.31
C GLN A 29 -20.78 -4.38 3.05
N ALA A 30 -19.95 -5.40 2.82
CA ALA A 30 -19.01 -5.40 1.71
C ALA A 30 -19.73 -5.25 0.36
N GLU A 31 -20.90 -5.84 0.23
CA GLU A 31 -21.72 -5.84 -0.99
C GLU A 31 -22.21 -4.45 -1.39
N GLU A 32 -22.23 -3.50 -0.46
CA GLU A 32 -22.64 -2.11 -0.73
C GLU A 32 -21.51 -1.20 -1.20
N PHE A 33 -20.24 -1.65 -1.10
CA PHE A 33 -19.09 -0.89 -1.55
C PHE A 33 -18.08 -1.71 -2.37
N ILE A 34 -18.31 -3.02 -2.53
CA ILE A 34 -17.55 -3.91 -3.41
C ILE A 34 -18.52 -4.55 -4.39
N ASN A 35 -18.44 -4.18 -5.66
CA ASN A 35 -19.22 -4.84 -6.70
C ASN A 35 -18.44 -6.04 -7.22
N HIS A 36 -18.73 -7.22 -6.71
CA HIS A 36 -18.05 -8.46 -7.10
C HIS A 36 -18.25 -8.79 -8.57
N GLN A 37 -19.45 -8.54 -9.13
CA GLN A 37 -19.74 -8.82 -10.53
C GLN A 37 -18.92 -7.92 -11.44
N GLU A 38 -18.80 -6.61 -11.13
CA GLU A 38 -17.96 -5.68 -11.89
C GLU A 38 -16.48 -6.11 -11.88
N ILE A 39 -15.99 -6.70 -10.78
CA ILE A 39 -14.63 -7.26 -10.72
C ILE A 39 -14.49 -8.41 -11.71
N LEU A 40 -15.43 -9.36 -11.71
CA LEU A 40 -15.41 -10.51 -12.62
C LEU A 40 -15.52 -10.08 -14.08
N ASP A 41 -16.45 -9.18 -14.39
CA ASP A 41 -16.65 -8.64 -15.75
C ASP A 41 -15.40 -7.89 -16.24
N THR A 42 -14.72 -7.20 -15.35
CA THR A 42 -13.45 -6.50 -15.63
C THR A 42 -12.33 -7.47 -15.98
N LEU A 43 -12.20 -8.55 -15.21
CA LEU A 43 -11.18 -9.59 -15.44
C LEU A 43 -11.46 -10.31 -16.77
N GLU A 44 -12.71 -10.69 -17.04
CA GLU A 44 -13.10 -11.31 -18.30
C GLU A 44 -12.85 -10.38 -19.50
N TYR A 45 -13.24 -9.10 -19.37
CA TYR A 45 -12.97 -8.09 -20.40
C TYR A 45 -11.47 -7.97 -20.71
N ALA A 46 -10.63 -7.93 -19.67
CA ALA A 46 -9.19 -7.85 -19.83
C ALA A 46 -8.64 -9.10 -20.53
N GLN A 47 -9.08 -10.29 -20.13
CA GLN A 47 -8.65 -11.55 -20.72
C GLN A 47 -9.04 -11.66 -22.20
N VAL A 48 -10.26 -11.31 -22.56
CA VAL A 48 -10.75 -11.33 -23.94
C VAL A 48 -9.97 -10.36 -24.84
N ASN A 49 -9.59 -9.21 -24.30
CA ASN A 49 -8.93 -8.15 -25.04
C ASN A 49 -7.40 -8.12 -24.90
N ARG A 50 -6.79 -9.06 -24.20
CA ARG A 50 -5.35 -9.06 -23.89
C ARG A 50 -4.41 -8.96 -25.12
N ASN A 51 -4.89 -9.38 -26.30
CA ASN A 51 -4.18 -9.31 -27.58
C ASN A 51 -4.76 -8.24 -28.52
N ASN A 52 -5.65 -7.38 -28.05
CA ASN A 52 -6.22 -6.28 -28.83
C ASN A 52 -5.22 -5.13 -28.94
N ARG A 53 -4.23 -5.29 -29.83
CA ARG A 53 -3.12 -4.35 -30.00
C ARG A 53 -3.59 -2.89 -30.16
N PRO A 54 -4.52 -2.53 -31.06
CA PRO A 54 -4.94 -1.13 -31.21
C PRO A 54 -5.51 -0.53 -29.94
N LEU A 55 -6.28 -1.31 -29.19
CA LEU A 55 -6.85 -0.86 -27.92
C LEU A 55 -5.75 -0.65 -26.86
N ILE A 56 -4.82 -1.59 -26.71
CA ILE A 56 -3.72 -1.49 -25.75
C ILE A 56 -2.81 -0.30 -26.09
N GLU A 57 -2.48 -0.08 -27.36
CA GLU A 57 -1.71 1.08 -27.80
C GLU A 57 -2.39 2.39 -27.43
N SER A 58 -3.70 2.50 -27.66
CA SER A 58 -4.48 3.70 -27.28
C SER A 58 -4.47 3.94 -25.77
N LEU A 59 -4.45 2.88 -24.95
CA LEU A 59 -4.38 2.99 -23.49
C LEU A 59 -2.97 3.40 -23.02
N ILE A 60 -1.92 2.92 -23.67
CA ILE A 60 -0.55 3.37 -23.43
C ILE A 60 -0.44 4.87 -23.73
N ASP A 61 -0.98 5.33 -24.85
CA ASP A 61 -0.97 6.76 -25.21
C ASP A 61 -1.78 7.60 -24.21
N LYS A 62 -2.96 7.10 -23.78
CA LYS A 62 -3.74 7.73 -22.70
C LYS A 62 -2.97 7.81 -21.39
N ALA A 63 -2.30 6.72 -20.99
CA ALA A 63 -1.50 6.68 -19.78
C ALA A 63 -0.33 7.69 -19.80
N ALA A 64 0.25 7.96 -20.97
CA ALA A 64 1.32 8.94 -21.16
C ALA A 64 0.87 10.38 -20.79
N LEU A 65 -0.43 10.67 -20.89
CA LEU A 65 -0.99 11.95 -20.46
C LEU A 65 -0.99 12.12 -18.92
N CYS A 66 -0.75 11.04 -18.16
CA CYS A 66 -0.76 11.04 -16.69
C CYS A 66 -2.09 11.52 -16.07
N GLN A 67 -3.21 11.28 -16.73
CA GLN A 67 -4.56 11.66 -16.26
C GLN A 67 -5.30 10.55 -15.55
N GLY A 68 -4.67 9.39 -15.42
CA GLY A 68 -5.25 8.19 -14.81
C GLY A 68 -5.90 7.27 -15.84
N LEU A 69 -6.15 6.02 -15.43
CA LEU A 69 -6.87 5.00 -16.16
C LEU A 69 -8.03 4.50 -15.30
N SER A 70 -9.10 4.03 -15.93
CA SER A 70 -10.14 3.30 -15.20
C SER A 70 -9.61 1.93 -14.75
N HIS A 71 -10.34 1.26 -13.85
CA HIS A 71 -9.97 -0.08 -13.40
C HIS A 71 -9.97 -1.11 -14.56
N ARG A 72 -10.91 -1.01 -15.52
CA ARG A 72 -10.93 -1.86 -16.73
C ARG A 72 -9.73 -1.62 -17.63
N GLU A 73 -9.36 -0.36 -17.84
CA GLU A 73 -8.18 0.01 -18.63
C GLU A 73 -6.89 -0.48 -17.98
N ALA A 74 -6.79 -0.33 -16.65
CA ALA A 74 -5.65 -0.84 -15.89
C ALA A 74 -5.58 -2.37 -15.92
N ALA A 75 -6.71 -3.07 -15.76
CA ALA A 75 -6.78 -4.52 -15.84
C ALA A 75 -6.30 -5.04 -17.20
N LEU A 76 -6.69 -4.36 -18.30
CA LEU A 76 -6.24 -4.74 -19.64
C LEU A 76 -4.73 -4.58 -19.83
N LEU A 77 -4.14 -3.49 -19.34
CA LEU A 77 -2.68 -3.33 -19.40
C LEU A 77 -1.94 -4.37 -18.55
N LEU A 78 -2.54 -4.80 -17.43
CA LEU A 78 -2.00 -5.86 -16.58
C LEU A 78 -2.05 -7.25 -17.23
N GLU A 79 -3.11 -7.52 -18.01
CA GLU A 79 -3.32 -8.81 -18.67
C GLU A 79 -2.56 -8.92 -20.00
N CYS A 80 -2.04 -7.80 -20.54
CA CYS A 80 -1.30 -7.79 -21.79
C CYS A 80 -0.04 -8.67 -21.68
N ASP A 81 0.10 -9.64 -22.59
CA ASP A 81 1.23 -10.57 -22.65
C ASP A 81 2.05 -10.45 -23.94
N GLU A 82 1.73 -9.50 -24.83
CA GLU A 82 2.50 -9.27 -26.04
C GLU A 82 3.83 -8.56 -25.72
N PRO A 83 5.00 -9.20 -25.99
CA PRO A 83 6.30 -8.69 -25.51
C PRO A 83 6.61 -7.25 -25.95
N GLY A 84 6.26 -6.87 -27.19
CA GLY A 84 6.48 -5.51 -27.69
C GLY A 84 5.65 -4.44 -27.00
N LEU A 85 4.41 -4.78 -26.62
CA LEU A 85 3.54 -3.88 -25.88
C LEU A 85 3.93 -3.83 -24.39
N VAL A 86 4.26 -4.96 -23.82
CA VAL A 86 4.76 -5.02 -22.43
C VAL A 86 6.03 -4.16 -22.27
N GLU A 87 6.96 -4.21 -23.22
CA GLU A 87 8.16 -3.35 -23.18
C GLU A 87 7.79 -1.86 -23.26
N ARG A 88 6.81 -1.48 -24.10
CA ARG A 88 6.30 -0.10 -24.16
C ARG A 88 5.65 0.34 -22.85
N ILE A 89 4.88 -0.54 -22.19
CA ILE A 89 4.28 -0.28 -20.87
C ILE A 89 5.39 -0.02 -19.84
N PHE A 90 6.41 -0.87 -19.77
CA PHE A 90 7.53 -0.68 -18.86
C PHE A 90 8.35 0.57 -19.16
N HIS A 91 8.55 0.88 -20.43
CA HIS A 91 9.23 2.11 -20.82
C HIS A 91 8.47 3.34 -20.34
N LEU A 92 7.16 3.40 -20.62
CA LEU A 92 6.31 4.50 -20.17
C LEU A 92 6.26 4.61 -18.62
N ALA A 93 6.20 3.48 -17.90
CA ALA A 93 6.24 3.48 -16.45
C ALA A 93 7.56 4.11 -15.91
N ARG A 94 8.70 3.83 -16.55
CA ARG A 94 9.99 4.46 -16.24
C ARG A 94 9.98 5.96 -16.50
N GLU A 95 9.40 6.40 -17.62
CA GLU A 95 9.29 7.81 -17.97
C GLU A 95 8.40 8.57 -16.97
N ILE A 96 7.24 8.03 -16.63
CA ILE A 96 6.34 8.60 -15.61
C ILE A 96 7.05 8.69 -14.25
N LYS A 97 7.73 7.61 -13.83
CA LYS A 97 8.53 7.61 -12.60
C LYS A 97 9.60 8.70 -12.65
N GLN A 98 10.32 8.82 -13.75
CA GLN A 98 11.36 9.83 -13.92
C GLN A 98 10.78 11.26 -13.89
N LYS A 99 9.63 11.47 -14.52
CA LYS A 99 8.94 12.77 -14.54
C LYS A 99 8.55 13.26 -13.14
N PHE A 100 8.00 12.38 -12.31
CA PHE A 100 7.46 12.76 -11.00
C PHE A 100 8.44 12.60 -9.84
N TYR A 101 9.32 11.63 -9.89
CA TYR A 101 10.28 11.32 -8.81
C TYR A 101 11.74 11.58 -9.16
N GLY A 102 12.07 11.66 -10.45
CA GLY A 102 13.48 11.77 -10.87
C GLY A 102 14.31 10.61 -10.30
N ASN A 103 15.50 10.92 -9.83
CA ASN A 103 16.43 9.94 -9.24
C ASN A 103 16.23 9.75 -7.73
N ARG A 104 15.14 10.24 -7.17
CA ARG A 104 14.89 10.13 -5.72
C ARG A 104 14.58 8.68 -5.35
N ILE A 105 15.25 8.24 -4.29
CA ILE A 105 14.99 6.97 -3.61
C ILE A 105 14.31 7.28 -2.29
N VAL A 106 13.21 6.58 -1.99
CA VAL A 106 12.53 6.68 -0.71
C VAL A 106 13.17 5.70 0.26
N MET A 107 13.82 6.24 1.29
CA MET A 107 14.37 5.45 2.38
C MET A 107 13.45 5.54 3.60
N PHE A 108 13.24 4.43 4.25
CA PHE A 108 12.47 4.33 5.49
C PHE A 108 13.08 3.24 6.39
N ALA A 109 12.76 3.30 7.68
CA ALA A 109 13.07 2.22 8.62
C ALA A 109 11.76 1.58 9.10
N PRO A 110 11.69 0.25 9.23
CA PRO A 110 10.57 -0.39 9.90
C PRO A 110 10.66 -0.15 11.41
N LEU A 111 9.51 0.07 12.04
CA LEU A 111 9.35 0.08 13.49
C LEU A 111 8.27 -0.93 13.86
N TYR A 112 8.70 -2.04 14.45
CA TYR A 112 7.83 -3.13 14.87
C TYR A 112 7.22 -2.81 16.24
N LEU A 113 5.97 -2.37 16.25
CA LEU A 113 5.26 -2.01 17.48
C LEU A 113 4.90 -3.24 18.32
N SER A 114 4.51 -4.33 17.65
CA SER A 114 4.07 -5.54 18.32
C SER A 114 4.08 -6.76 17.40
N ASN A 115 4.48 -7.91 17.94
CA ASN A 115 4.38 -9.19 17.25
C ASN A 115 3.24 -10.09 17.76
N TYR A 116 2.31 -9.54 18.53
CA TYR A 116 1.07 -10.23 18.88
C TYR A 116 0.17 -10.31 17.63
N CYS A 117 -0.28 -11.53 17.30
CA CYS A 117 -1.15 -11.77 16.14
C CYS A 117 -2.06 -12.97 16.39
N VAL A 118 -3.33 -12.88 15.98
CA VAL A 118 -4.32 -13.95 16.09
C VAL A 118 -4.40 -14.83 14.86
N ASN A 119 -3.78 -14.43 13.75
CA ASN A 119 -3.84 -15.11 12.46
C ASN A 119 -2.91 -16.31 12.37
N GLY A 120 -3.16 -17.16 11.39
CA GLY A 120 -2.42 -18.39 11.13
C GLY A 120 -1.60 -18.39 9.82
N CYS A 121 -1.14 -17.24 9.33
CA CYS A 121 -0.40 -17.12 8.08
C CYS A 121 0.83 -18.02 8.05
N VAL A 122 0.91 -18.90 7.05
CA VAL A 122 1.90 -20.00 7.02
C VAL A 122 3.35 -19.54 6.92
N TYR A 123 3.60 -18.36 6.34
CA TYR A 123 4.97 -17.81 6.16
C TYR A 123 5.37 -16.79 7.24
N CYS A 124 4.42 -16.22 7.99
CA CYS A 124 4.69 -15.13 8.91
C CYS A 124 5.12 -15.65 10.28
N PRO A 125 6.27 -15.23 10.83
CA PRO A 125 6.72 -15.70 12.14
C PRO A 125 5.80 -15.23 13.29
N TYR A 126 4.95 -14.21 13.06
CA TYR A 126 4.02 -13.72 14.08
C TYR A 126 2.74 -14.55 14.20
N HIS A 127 2.53 -15.56 13.35
CA HIS A 127 1.31 -16.37 13.40
C HIS A 127 1.05 -16.95 14.80
N ALA A 128 -0.23 -17.05 15.17
CA ALA A 128 -0.66 -17.39 16.54
C ALA A 128 -0.09 -18.71 17.08
N LYS A 129 0.16 -19.69 16.20
CA LYS A 129 0.68 -21.01 16.58
C LYS A 129 2.20 -21.03 16.83
N ASN A 130 2.94 -19.98 16.45
CA ASN A 130 4.38 -19.95 16.68
C ASN A 130 4.66 -19.75 18.17
N ARG A 131 5.30 -20.75 18.78
CA ARG A 131 5.71 -20.75 20.21
C ARG A 131 7.22 -20.50 20.40
N THR A 132 7.96 -20.34 19.29
CA THR A 132 9.42 -20.22 19.35
C THR A 132 9.91 -18.78 19.56
N ILE A 133 9.06 -17.78 19.27
CA ILE A 133 9.40 -16.38 19.47
C ILE A 133 8.67 -15.80 20.68
N PRO A 134 9.33 -14.99 21.51
CA PRO A 134 8.67 -14.27 22.59
C PRO A 134 7.72 -13.22 22.01
N ARG A 135 6.54 -13.10 22.61
CA ARG A 135 5.60 -12.04 22.25
C ARG A 135 6.00 -10.76 22.96
N LYS A 136 6.02 -9.68 22.18
CA LYS A 136 6.36 -8.35 22.69
C LYS A 136 5.47 -7.29 22.05
N LYS A 137 5.10 -6.32 22.85
CA LYS A 137 4.48 -5.05 22.46
C LYS A 137 5.32 -3.94 23.08
N LEU A 138 5.71 -2.96 22.29
CA LEU A 138 6.50 -1.83 22.78
C LEU A 138 5.64 -0.91 23.66
N SER A 139 6.20 -0.48 24.78
CA SER A 139 5.66 0.63 25.55
C SER A 139 5.94 1.97 24.83
N GLN A 140 5.23 3.03 25.20
CA GLN A 140 5.47 4.36 24.62
C GLN A 140 6.89 4.86 24.89
N GLU A 141 7.47 4.48 26.01
CA GLU A 141 8.87 4.81 26.34
C GLU A 141 9.86 4.03 25.46
N GLU A 142 9.61 2.75 25.19
CA GLU A 142 10.41 1.97 24.22
C GLU A 142 10.32 2.56 22.83
N ILE A 143 9.12 2.95 22.39
CA ILE A 143 8.92 3.62 21.08
C ILE A 143 9.75 4.91 21.02
N ARG A 144 9.79 5.72 22.08
CA ARG A 144 10.63 6.93 22.12
C ARG A 144 12.11 6.61 21.92
N ARG A 145 12.63 5.60 22.61
CA ARG A 145 14.04 5.19 22.49
C ARG A 145 14.37 4.71 21.08
N GLU A 146 13.52 3.87 20.50
CA GLU A 146 13.71 3.37 19.14
C GLU A 146 13.70 4.51 18.12
N VAL A 147 12.75 5.43 18.24
CA VAL A 147 12.64 6.58 17.31
C VAL A 147 13.85 7.50 17.40
N VAL A 148 14.38 7.75 18.61
CA VAL A 148 15.62 8.52 18.80
C VAL A 148 16.80 7.85 18.11
N ALA A 149 16.95 6.53 18.31
CA ALA A 149 18.00 5.76 17.65
C ALA A 149 17.89 5.80 16.13
N LEU A 150 16.68 5.65 15.58
CA LEU A 150 16.43 5.73 14.15
C LEU A 150 16.71 7.14 13.59
N GLN A 151 16.39 8.19 14.35
CA GLN A 151 16.73 9.57 13.95
C GLN A 151 18.25 9.80 13.95
N ASP A 152 18.98 9.25 14.91
CA ASP A 152 20.46 9.30 14.93
C ASP A 152 21.07 8.57 13.73
N MET A 153 20.43 7.51 13.22
CA MET A 153 20.80 6.85 11.98
C MET A 153 20.42 7.63 10.72
N GLY A 154 19.74 8.78 10.86
CA GLY A 154 19.34 9.64 9.74
C GLY A 154 17.97 9.39 9.15
N HIS A 155 17.19 8.45 9.69
CA HIS A 155 15.87 8.14 9.16
C HIS A 155 14.85 9.26 9.44
N LYS A 156 14.07 9.62 8.41
CA LYS A 156 13.00 10.62 8.45
C LYS A 156 11.62 10.02 8.15
N ARG A 157 11.58 8.75 7.79
CA ARG A 157 10.38 7.99 7.47
C ARG A 157 10.39 6.67 8.19
N LEU A 158 9.24 6.29 8.72
CA LEU A 158 9.03 5.00 9.36
C LEU A 158 7.92 4.23 8.65
N ALA A 159 8.03 2.91 8.68
CA ALA A 159 6.93 1.99 8.42
C ALA A 159 6.60 1.30 9.74
N LEU A 160 5.40 1.53 10.25
CA LEU A 160 4.93 0.85 11.47
C LEU A 160 4.41 -0.52 11.12
N GLU A 161 4.87 -1.50 11.87
CA GLU A 161 4.50 -2.90 11.69
C GLU A 161 3.85 -3.44 12.96
N ALA A 162 2.68 -4.04 12.83
CA ALA A 162 2.02 -4.73 13.94
C ALA A 162 1.22 -5.94 13.44
N GLY A 163 1.20 -7.01 14.20
CA GLY A 163 0.31 -8.13 13.95
C GLY A 163 -1.15 -7.78 14.28
N GLU A 164 -2.07 -8.53 13.72
CA GLU A 164 -3.50 -8.39 13.99
C GLU A 164 -3.85 -9.00 15.34
N ASP A 165 -4.12 -8.18 16.31
CA ASP A 165 -4.60 -8.59 17.63
C ASP A 165 -5.38 -7.44 18.27
N PRO A 166 -6.73 -7.43 18.16
CA PRO A 166 -7.55 -6.32 18.67
C PRO A 166 -7.41 -6.11 20.19
N ARG A 167 -7.00 -7.13 20.92
CA ARG A 167 -6.78 -7.05 22.38
C ARG A 167 -5.44 -6.43 22.74
N ASN A 168 -4.37 -6.89 22.08
CA ASN A 168 -3.01 -6.43 22.37
C ASN A 168 -2.63 -5.18 21.56
N ASN A 169 -3.15 -5.04 20.36
CA ASN A 169 -2.88 -3.95 19.42
C ASN A 169 -4.16 -3.18 19.06
N PRO A 170 -4.94 -2.67 20.05
CA PRO A 170 -6.13 -1.88 19.74
C PRO A 170 -5.76 -0.62 18.97
N ILE A 171 -6.72 -0.07 18.22
CA ILE A 171 -6.49 1.12 17.40
C ILE A 171 -5.96 2.31 18.21
N ASP A 172 -6.44 2.48 19.44
CA ASP A 172 -5.97 3.55 20.34
C ASP A 172 -4.48 3.47 20.61
N TYR A 173 -3.93 2.25 20.80
CA TYR A 173 -2.49 2.05 20.97
C TYR A 173 -1.71 2.47 19.71
N ILE A 174 -2.23 2.13 18.53
CA ILE A 174 -1.60 2.53 17.26
C ILE A 174 -1.61 4.06 17.12
N LEU A 175 -2.75 4.70 17.38
CA LEU A 175 -2.87 6.16 17.31
C LEU A 175 -1.99 6.86 18.33
N GLU A 176 -1.90 6.35 19.55
CA GLU A 176 -1.01 6.87 20.60
C GLU A 176 0.46 6.72 20.17
N SER A 177 0.83 5.58 19.59
CA SER A 177 2.18 5.34 19.08
C SER A 177 2.54 6.34 17.97
N ILE A 178 1.62 6.62 17.04
CA ILE A 178 1.82 7.63 15.99
C ILE A 178 2.02 9.03 16.60
N ARG A 179 1.18 9.41 17.58
CA ARG A 179 1.33 10.70 18.29
C ARG A 179 2.67 10.79 18.99
N THR A 180 3.08 9.72 19.69
CA THR A 180 4.39 9.63 20.33
C THR A 180 5.51 9.83 19.33
N ILE A 181 5.50 9.14 18.19
CA ILE A 181 6.53 9.25 17.15
C ILE A 181 6.66 10.68 16.64
N TYR A 182 5.54 11.34 16.32
CA TYR A 182 5.56 12.71 15.81
C TYR A 182 5.92 13.75 16.88
N SER A 183 5.74 13.45 18.16
CA SER A 183 6.13 14.34 19.26
C SER A 183 7.63 14.41 19.52
N ILE A 184 8.42 13.50 18.92
CA ILE A 184 9.85 13.39 19.20
C ILE A 184 10.64 14.30 18.27
N HIS A 185 11.26 15.30 18.85
CA HIS A 185 12.26 16.14 18.23
C HIS A 185 13.61 15.86 18.86
N HIS A 186 14.53 15.27 18.08
CA HIS A 186 15.85 14.90 18.58
C HIS A 186 16.93 15.59 17.74
N LYS A 187 17.81 16.37 18.39
CA LYS A 187 18.77 17.24 17.70
C LYS A 187 18.06 18.13 16.67
N ASN A 188 18.48 18.07 15.40
CA ASN A 188 17.84 18.78 14.28
C ASN A 188 16.87 17.86 13.50
N GLY A 189 16.46 16.74 14.09
CA GLY A 189 15.67 15.69 13.45
C GLY A 189 14.23 15.62 13.95
N ALA A 190 13.35 15.20 13.05
CA ALA A 190 11.99 14.75 13.36
C ALA A 190 11.56 13.75 12.30
N ILE A 191 10.70 12.82 12.68
CA ILE A 191 10.04 11.92 11.71
C ILE A 191 9.02 12.75 10.92
N ARG A 192 9.12 12.71 9.61
CA ARG A 192 8.29 13.49 8.69
C ARG A 192 7.16 12.69 8.05
N ARG A 193 7.28 11.37 8.06
CA ARG A 193 6.28 10.48 7.50
C ARG A 193 6.28 9.14 8.22
N VAL A 194 5.09 8.68 8.52
CA VAL A 194 4.82 7.34 9.04
C VAL A 194 3.90 6.65 8.04
N ASN A 195 4.34 5.51 7.51
CA ASN A 195 3.49 4.57 6.81
C ASN A 195 2.98 3.56 7.84
N VAL A 196 1.71 3.18 7.76
CA VAL A 196 1.09 2.30 8.75
C VAL A 196 0.77 0.98 8.06
N ASN A 197 1.52 -0.06 8.37
CA ASN A 197 1.34 -1.44 7.92
C ASN A 197 0.85 -2.28 9.09
N ILE A 198 -0.30 -1.91 9.61
CA ILE A 198 -1.03 -2.70 10.60
C ILE A 198 -1.96 -3.67 9.87
N ALA A 199 -2.40 -4.70 10.58
CA ALA A 199 -3.37 -5.63 10.04
C ALA A 199 -4.73 -4.96 9.77
N ALA A 200 -5.60 -5.67 9.06
CA ALA A 200 -6.96 -5.21 8.76
C ALA A 200 -7.68 -4.78 10.04
N THR A 201 -8.42 -3.69 9.93
CA THR A 201 -9.24 -3.12 11.00
C THR A 201 -10.64 -2.84 10.47
N THR A 202 -11.54 -2.37 11.31
CA THR A 202 -12.90 -2.03 10.87
C THR A 202 -12.91 -0.79 9.98
N GLY A 203 -13.90 -0.67 9.11
CA GLY A 203 -14.10 0.53 8.29
C GLY A 203 -14.25 1.80 9.13
N GLU A 204 -14.77 1.70 10.36
CA GLU A 204 -14.87 2.79 11.31
C GLU A 204 -13.48 3.25 11.81
N ASN A 205 -12.59 2.31 12.12
CA ASN A 205 -11.22 2.62 12.56
C ASN A 205 -10.32 3.13 11.43
N SER A 206 -10.71 2.90 10.18
CA SER A 206 -9.94 3.31 9.00
C SER A 206 -10.25 4.74 8.55
N ARG A 207 -11.21 5.39 9.18
CA ARG A 207 -11.65 6.80 8.96
C ARG A 207 -11.02 7.74 9.97
#